data_fdf9182b5107c0e9eceb4930bf37018e
#
_entry.id   fdf9182b5107c0e9eceb4930bf37018e
#
_cell.length_a   1.000
_cell.length_b   1.000
_cell.length_c   1.000
_cell.angle_alpha   90.00
_cell.angle_beta   90.00
_cell.angle_gamma   90.00
#
_symmetry.space_group_name_H-M   'P 1'
#
loop_
_entity.id
_entity.type
_entity.pdbx_description
1 polymer ?
#
loop_
_entity_poly.entity_id
_entity_poly.type
_entity_poly.pdbx_seq_one_letter_code
_entity_poly.pdbx_strand_id
1 'polypeptide(L)'
;MSEVENRPTNFIRQIIDADLASGKHSQVQTRFPPEPNGYLHIGHAKSICLNFGIAQDYQGLCNLRFDDTNPEKEDIDYVNSIQADVKWLGFEWAGDIHYSSDYFDRLYGYAVELIEKGLAYVCFLNAEETREYRGTLKQAGKNSPYRATSVEENLALFEKMKAGDFKEGQCALRAKIDMASSFMCMRDPIIYRVKFAHHHQTGDKWCIYPMYDFTHCISDAIEGITHSICTLEFQDNRRLYDWVIDNISIETTPRQYEFSRLNLEYTVMSKRKLNNLVEEKLVSGWDDPRMPTIAGFRRKGFTPGSLREFAKRIGVTKMDNTVEMSVLEACIREDLNDNAPRAMAVLDPIKLVIENYPADTVENLNVKNHPSDESFGSRIVPFAKELYIEAEDFREEANKKYKRLVLDKAVRLRGAYVVTATRCDKDEDGKVTTVYCQYDSETLGKNPTDGTKPKGVIHWVAAAQSLDAEIRLYERLFSVPNPGAAEDFHSVMNPDSLTIITNAKVEPYLATAKPEQAFQFERQGYFCLDNKISAQDAEQGKLVFNRTVGLRDTWAKISD
;
A
#
# COMPACT_ATOMS: atom_id res chain seq x y z
N MET A 1 29.97 -10.38 19.65
CA MET A 1 28.69 -11.05 19.99
C MET A 1 27.66 -10.41 19.11
N SER A 2 27.11 -11.21 18.24
CA SER A 2 26.50 -10.85 16.98
C SER A 2 25.06 -10.30 17.12
N GLU A 3 24.65 -9.46 16.19
CA GLU A 3 23.31 -8.88 15.98
C GLU A 3 22.16 -9.90 15.89
N VAL A 4 22.38 -11.15 16.28
CA VAL A 4 21.41 -12.25 16.20
C VAL A 4 20.30 -12.15 17.29
N GLU A 5 20.49 -11.34 18.33
CA GLU A 5 19.59 -11.33 19.50
C GLU A 5 18.27 -10.56 19.33
N ASN A 6 18.00 -9.89 18.19
CA ASN A 6 16.81 -9.05 18.04
C ASN A 6 15.98 -9.34 16.77
N ARG A 7 16.10 -10.53 16.17
CA ARG A 7 15.26 -10.90 15.01
C ARG A 7 13.84 -11.25 15.49
N PRO A 8 12.78 -10.68 14.87
CA PRO A 8 11.41 -11.07 15.21
C PRO A 8 11.22 -12.54 14.88
N THR A 9 10.94 -13.35 15.89
CA THR A 9 10.70 -14.78 15.69
C THR A 9 9.26 -15.03 15.24
N ASN A 10 9.07 -15.93 14.26
CA ASN A 10 7.79 -16.46 13.83
C ASN A 10 7.99 -17.88 13.29
N PHE A 11 6.90 -18.59 13.01
CA PHE A 11 6.99 -19.99 12.60
C PHE A 11 7.79 -20.22 11.30
N ILE A 12 7.80 -19.26 10.35
CA ILE A 12 8.59 -19.36 9.10
C ILE A 12 10.07 -19.26 9.45
N ARG A 13 10.46 -18.28 10.28
CA ARG A 13 11.85 -18.15 10.73
C ARG A 13 12.33 -19.37 11.52
N GLN A 14 11.48 -19.95 12.36
CA GLN A 14 11.82 -21.20 13.07
C GLN A 14 12.08 -22.36 12.11
N ILE A 15 11.31 -22.46 11.02
CA ILE A 15 11.54 -23.48 9.97
C ILE A 15 12.88 -23.21 9.27
N ILE A 16 13.14 -21.95 8.87
CA ILE A 16 14.40 -21.56 8.21
C ILE A 16 15.60 -21.86 9.12
N ASP A 17 15.52 -21.50 10.39
CA ASP A 17 16.58 -21.79 11.38
C ASP A 17 16.86 -23.30 11.49
N ALA A 18 15.82 -24.12 11.52
CA ALA A 18 15.95 -25.58 11.56
C ALA A 18 16.54 -26.14 10.24
N ASP A 19 16.10 -25.65 9.10
CA ASP A 19 16.58 -26.09 7.77
C ASP A 19 18.06 -25.72 7.57
N LEU A 20 18.50 -24.54 8.01
CA LEU A 20 19.91 -24.14 7.99
C LEU A 20 20.76 -24.95 9.00
N ALA A 21 20.27 -25.12 10.22
CA ALA A 21 20.98 -25.89 11.25
C ALA A 21 21.16 -27.37 10.87
N SER A 22 20.23 -27.97 10.16
CA SER A 22 20.31 -29.34 9.66
C SER A 22 21.19 -29.48 8.40
N GLY A 23 21.62 -28.36 7.79
CA GLY A 23 22.35 -28.38 6.52
C GLY A 23 21.49 -28.71 5.30
N LYS A 24 20.17 -28.71 5.44
CA LYS A 24 19.24 -28.91 4.30
C LYS A 24 19.41 -27.85 3.23
N HIS A 25 19.67 -26.62 3.64
CA HIS A 25 20.01 -25.51 2.77
C HIS A 25 21.26 -24.80 3.29
N SER A 26 22.15 -24.39 2.38
CA SER A 26 23.34 -23.61 2.72
C SER A 26 23.07 -22.10 2.75
N GLN A 27 22.04 -21.67 2.05
CA GLN A 27 21.61 -20.28 1.93
C GLN A 27 20.09 -20.22 1.80
N VAL A 28 19.49 -19.14 2.27
CA VAL A 28 18.06 -18.87 2.09
C VAL A 28 17.86 -18.15 0.76
N GLN A 29 16.94 -18.67 -0.04
CA GLN A 29 16.47 -18.02 -1.27
C GLN A 29 14.95 -18.01 -1.27
N THR A 30 14.39 -16.78 -1.32
CA THR A 30 12.96 -16.51 -1.41
C THR A 30 12.62 -15.82 -2.73
N ARG A 31 11.37 -15.55 -2.98
CA ARG A 31 10.94 -14.77 -4.14
C ARG A 31 9.63 -14.01 -3.87
N PHE A 32 9.43 -12.92 -4.58
CA PHE A 32 8.14 -12.26 -4.72
C PHE A 32 7.66 -12.45 -6.16
N PRO A 33 6.58 -13.25 -6.39
CA PRO A 33 6.14 -13.65 -7.73
C PRO A 33 4.79 -13.02 -8.10
N PRO A 34 4.68 -11.71 -8.34
CA PRO A 34 3.40 -11.11 -8.72
C PRO A 34 3.00 -11.46 -10.14
N GLU A 35 1.68 -11.62 -10.38
CA GLU A 35 1.14 -11.54 -11.73
C GLU A 35 1.15 -10.08 -12.20
N PRO A 36 1.65 -9.74 -13.42
CA PRO A 36 1.69 -8.36 -13.92
C PRO A 36 0.34 -7.94 -14.50
N ASN A 37 -0.71 -8.01 -13.70
CA ASN A 37 -2.10 -7.81 -14.12
C ASN A 37 -2.86 -6.76 -13.29
N GLY A 38 -2.17 -5.97 -12.46
CA GLY A 38 -2.77 -4.91 -11.62
C GLY A 38 -1.77 -4.26 -10.68
N TYR A 39 -2.21 -3.17 -10.06
CA TYR A 39 -1.42 -2.43 -9.07
C TYR A 39 -1.36 -3.18 -7.74
N LEU A 40 -0.21 -3.05 -7.05
CA LEU A 40 -0.01 -3.67 -5.75
C LEU A 40 -0.81 -2.95 -4.66
N HIS A 41 -1.34 -3.72 -3.72
CA HIS A 41 -2.03 -3.22 -2.55
C HIS A 41 -1.28 -3.60 -1.26
N ILE A 42 -1.74 -3.13 -0.11
CA ILE A 42 -1.08 -3.34 1.19
C ILE A 42 -0.86 -4.82 1.56
N GLY A 43 -1.71 -5.73 1.05
CA GLY A 43 -1.49 -7.17 1.21
C GLY A 43 -0.22 -7.66 0.51
N HIS A 44 0.07 -7.11 -0.69
CA HIS A 44 1.31 -7.39 -1.40
C HIS A 44 2.51 -6.74 -0.67
N ALA A 45 2.35 -5.53 -0.10
CA ALA A 45 3.40 -4.91 0.71
C ALA A 45 3.81 -5.80 1.90
N LYS A 46 2.86 -6.46 2.59
CA LYS A 46 3.15 -7.46 3.63
C LYS A 46 3.97 -8.62 3.09
N SER A 47 3.61 -9.16 1.91
CA SER A 47 4.34 -10.27 1.28
C SER A 47 5.75 -9.85 0.85
N ILE A 48 5.91 -8.64 0.28
CA ILE A 48 7.22 -8.07 -0.08
C ILE A 48 8.09 -7.95 1.17
N CYS A 49 7.58 -7.28 2.22
CA CYS A 49 8.30 -7.10 3.48
C CYS A 49 8.72 -8.44 4.11
N LEU A 50 7.90 -9.48 3.98
CA LEU A 50 8.22 -10.80 4.52
C LEU A 50 9.32 -11.50 3.70
N ASN A 51 9.16 -11.60 2.38
CA ASN A 51 10.10 -12.33 1.53
C ASN A 51 11.46 -11.64 1.46
N PHE A 52 11.49 -10.33 1.19
CA PHE A 52 12.73 -9.56 1.16
C PHE A 52 13.34 -9.39 2.56
N GLY A 53 12.51 -9.17 3.58
CA GLY A 53 12.98 -9.06 4.96
C GLY A 53 13.63 -10.35 5.47
N ILE A 54 13.11 -11.53 5.13
CA ILE A 54 13.75 -12.82 5.41
C ILE A 54 15.09 -12.90 4.68
N ALA A 55 15.15 -12.57 3.39
CA ALA A 55 16.41 -12.60 2.66
C ALA A 55 17.45 -11.69 3.31
N GLN A 56 17.09 -10.47 3.72
CA GLN A 56 18.00 -9.55 4.42
C GLN A 56 18.45 -10.12 5.79
N ASP A 57 17.53 -10.60 6.61
CA ASP A 57 17.82 -11.12 7.96
C ASP A 57 18.76 -12.34 7.96
N TYR A 58 18.69 -13.16 6.91
CA TYR A 58 19.49 -14.37 6.77
C TYR A 58 20.66 -14.23 5.78
N GLN A 59 20.96 -13.00 5.31
CA GLN A 59 21.99 -12.73 4.29
C GLN A 59 21.81 -13.63 3.05
N GLY A 60 20.55 -13.92 2.72
CA GLY A 60 20.12 -14.71 1.59
C GLY A 60 19.74 -13.86 0.39
N LEU A 61 19.02 -14.46 -0.55
CA LEU A 61 18.58 -13.83 -1.79
C LEU A 61 17.06 -13.78 -1.87
N CYS A 62 16.52 -12.77 -2.54
CA CYS A 62 15.11 -12.71 -2.89
C CYS A 62 14.97 -12.33 -4.37
N ASN A 63 14.35 -13.19 -5.16
CA ASN A 63 14.09 -12.95 -6.58
C ASN A 63 12.80 -12.12 -6.75
N LEU A 64 12.77 -11.32 -7.81
CA LEU A 64 11.52 -10.81 -8.38
C LEU A 64 11.21 -11.62 -9.65
N ARG A 65 10.08 -12.33 -9.65
CA ARG A 65 9.61 -13.09 -10.81
C ARG A 65 8.19 -12.65 -11.16
N PHE A 66 7.98 -12.31 -12.41
CA PHE A 66 6.62 -12.12 -12.92
C PHE A 66 6.02 -13.46 -13.34
N ASP A 67 4.88 -13.83 -12.71
CA ASP A 67 4.10 -15.00 -13.10
C ASP A 67 3.21 -14.64 -14.30
N ASP A 68 3.83 -14.56 -15.47
CA ASP A 68 3.24 -14.12 -16.72
C ASP A 68 2.74 -15.31 -17.58
N THR A 69 1.86 -16.13 -17.01
CA THR A 69 1.29 -17.31 -17.70
C THR A 69 -0.04 -17.05 -18.39
N ASN A 70 -0.60 -15.84 -18.26
CA ASN A 70 -1.90 -15.48 -18.82
C ASN A 70 -1.82 -14.28 -19.78
N PRO A 71 -1.62 -14.52 -21.10
CA PRO A 71 -1.34 -13.48 -22.08
C PRO A 71 -2.42 -12.40 -22.25
N GLU A 72 -3.66 -12.63 -21.77
CA GLU A 72 -4.77 -11.68 -21.96
C GLU A 72 -4.83 -10.55 -20.92
N LYS A 73 -4.09 -10.67 -19.81
CA LYS A 73 -4.26 -9.77 -18.65
C LYS A 73 -2.99 -9.04 -18.25
N GLU A 74 -1.91 -9.31 -18.92
CA GLU A 74 -0.58 -8.85 -18.56
C GLU A 74 -0.21 -7.61 -19.35
N ASP A 75 0.33 -6.59 -18.63
CA ASP A 75 0.70 -5.31 -19.21
C ASP A 75 2.03 -4.82 -18.64
N ILE A 76 2.86 -4.25 -19.53
CA ILE A 76 4.16 -3.68 -19.20
C ILE A 76 4.06 -2.54 -18.16
N ASP A 77 2.95 -1.81 -18.15
CA ASP A 77 2.74 -0.74 -17.18
C ASP A 77 2.62 -1.29 -15.77
N TYR A 78 2.00 -2.45 -15.59
CA TYR A 78 1.97 -3.13 -14.30
C TYR A 78 3.34 -3.65 -13.89
N VAL A 79 4.12 -4.21 -14.84
CA VAL A 79 5.51 -4.65 -14.60
C VAL A 79 6.34 -3.47 -14.06
N ASN A 80 6.25 -2.31 -14.70
CA ASN A 80 6.98 -1.10 -14.29
C ASN A 80 6.51 -0.58 -12.92
N SER A 81 5.21 -0.57 -12.68
CA SER A 81 4.62 -0.13 -11.40
C SER A 81 5.06 -1.05 -10.24
N ILE A 82 5.02 -2.36 -10.44
CA ILE A 82 5.43 -3.35 -9.43
C ILE A 82 6.91 -3.18 -9.06
N GLN A 83 7.79 -3.01 -10.05
CA GLN A 83 9.21 -2.74 -9.80
C GLN A 83 9.42 -1.45 -9.00
N ALA A 84 8.71 -0.38 -9.39
CA ALA A 84 8.77 0.90 -8.68
C ALA A 84 8.30 0.76 -7.22
N ASP A 85 7.24 -0.01 -6.97
CA ASP A 85 6.69 -0.23 -5.63
C ASP A 85 7.66 -1.03 -4.73
N VAL A 86 8.31 -2.08 -5.26
CA VAL A 86 9.33 -2.86 -4.52
C VAL A 86 10.51 -1.96 -4.14
N LYS A 87 11.02 -1.17 -5.09
CA LYS A 87 12.12 -0.21 -4.85
C LYS A 87 11.71 0.88 -3.87
N TRP A 88 10.51 1.42 -4.01
CA TRP A 88 10.01 2.44 -3.09
C TRP A 88 9.88 1.90 -1.65
N LEU A 89 9.47 0.64 -1.46
CA LEU A 89 9.48 -0.01 -0.16
C LEU A 89 10.89 -0.21 0.43
N GLY A 90 11.95 0.10 -0.33
CA GLY A 90 13.34 0.04 0.11
C GLY A 90 13.98 -1.34 -0.07
N PHE A 91 13.47 -2.14 -1.01
CA PHE A 91 14.01 -3.45 -1.33
C PHE A 91 14.62 -3.52 -2.73
N GLU A 92 15.61 -4.38 -2.87
CA GLU A 92 16.24 -4.73 -4.13
C GLU A 92 16.22 -6.26 -4.29
N TRP A 93 15.90 -6.71 -5.50
CA TRP A 93 15.91 -8.14 -5.83
C TRP A 93 17.28 -8.60 -6.26
N ALA A 94 17.53 -9.90 -6.16
CA ALA A 94 18.78 -10.51 -6.55
C ALA A 94 18.85 -10.73 -8.08
N GLY A 95 19.96 -10.31 -8.69
CA GLY A 95 20.21 -10.52 -10.12
C GLY A 95 19.19 -9.84 -11.05
N ASP A 96 18.89 -10.53 -12.15
CA ASP A 96 17.93 -10.05 -13.13
C ASP A 96 16.49 -10.36 -12.71
N ILE A 97 15.54 -9.69 -13.35
CA ILE A 97 14.12 -10.00 -13.21
C ILE A 97 13.83 -11.28 -13.97
N HIS A 98 13.09 -12.20 -13.33
CA HIS A 98 12.65 -13.43 -13.95
C HIS A 98 11.21 -13.31 -14.45
N TYR A 99 10.91 -14.03 -15.52
CA TYR A 99 9.56 -14.20 -16.04
C TYR A 99 9.25 -15.69 -16.15
N SER A 100 8.05 -16.11 -15.78
CA SER A 100 7.64 -17.50 -15.98
C SER A 100 7.70 -17.91 -17.44
N SER A 101 7.46 -16.97 -18.35
CA SER A 101 7.57 -17.16 -19.79
C SER A 101 9.00 -17.47 -20.28
N ASP A 102 10.06 -17.10 -19.55
CA ASP A 102 11.44 -17.49 -19.86
C ASP A 102 11.64 -19.00 -19.78
N TYR A 103 10.77 -19.68 -19.03
CA TYR A 103 10.84 -21.12 -18.79
C TYR A 103 9.88 -21.94 -19.63
N PHE A 104 9.11 -21.36 -20.54
CA PHE A 104 8.07 -22.06 -21.32
C PHE A 104 8.59 -23.29 -22.09
N ASP A 105 9.78 -23.23 -22.67
CA ASP A 105 10.39 -24.38 -23.32
C ASP A 105 10.71 -25.52 -22.34
N ARG A 106 11.21 -25.18 -21.13
CA ARG A 106 11.47 -26.17 -20.06
C ARG A 106 10.18 -26.74 -19.48
N LEU A 107 9.18 -25.88 -19.26
CA LEU A 107 7.85 -26.29 -18.79
C LEU A 107 7.19 -27.26 -19.75
N TYR A 108 7.31 -26.99 -21.07
CA TYR A 108 6.85 -27.92 -22.09
C TYR A 108 7.57 -29.27 -21.98
N GLY A 109 8.89 -29.27 -21.81
CA GLY A 109 9.68 -30.49 -21.62
C GLY A 109 9.24 -31.31 -20.39
N TYR A 110 8.98 -30.67 -19.26
CA TYR A 110 8.46 -31.37 -18.07
C TYR A 110 7.03 -31.89 -18.26
N ALA A 111 6.19 -31.20 -19.04
CA ALA A 111 4.87 -31.72 -19.38
C ALA A 111 4.96 -32.97 -20.27
N VAL A 112 5.89 -33.01 -21.25
CA VAL A 112 6.22 -34.20 -22.04
C VAL A 112 6.70 -35.33 -21.13
N GLU A 113 7.61 -35.07 -20.21
CA GLU A 113 8.09 -36.06 -19.24
C GLU A 113 6.95 -36.70 -18.42
N LEU A 114 5.98 -35.88 -17.94
CA LEU A 114 4.81 -36.40 -17.24
C LEU A 114 3.95 -37.31 -18.13
N ILE A 115 3.82 -36.99 -19.45
CA ILE A 115 3.12 -37.86 -20.38
C ILE A 115 3.87 -39.18 -20.58
N GLU A 116 5.19 -39.14 -20.77
CA GLU A 116 6.03 -40.31 -20.91
C GLU A 116 5.98 -41.26 -19.70
N LYS A 117 5.86 -40.70 -18.51
CA LYS A 117 5.64 -41.43 -17.26
C LYS A 117 4.20 -41.94 -17.08
N GLY A 118 3.28 -41.62 -17.98
CA GLY A 118 1.87 -41.97 -17.90
C GLY A 118 1.13 -41.18 -16.80
N LEU A 119 1.67 -40.02 -16.41
CA LEU A 119 1.16 -39.14 -15.36
C LEU A 119 0.43 -37.89 -15.89
N ALA A 120 0.28 -37.78 -17.20
CA ALA A 120 -0.54 -36.74 -17.83
C ALA A 120 -1.23 -37.29 -19.10
N TYR A 121 -2.34 -36.69 -19.46
CA TYR A 121 -3.12 -37.06 -20.63
C TYR A 121 -3.89 -35.88 -21.23
N VAL A 122 -4.08 -35.91 -22.56
CA VAL A 122 -4.91 -34.90 -23.26
C VAL A 122 -6.37 -35.26 -23.10
N CYS A 123 -7.17 -34.30 -22.67
CA CYS A 123 -8.59 -34.46 -22.35
C CYS A 123 -9.44 -33.54 -23.23
N PHE A 124 -10.46 -34.09 -23.89
CA PHE A 124 -11.39 -33.35 -24.75
C PHE A 124 -12.73 -33.02 -24.07
N LEU A 125 -12.84 -33.18 -22.76
CA LEU A 125 -14.01 -32.70 -22.03
C LEU A 125 -14.04 -31.17 -22.05
N ASN A 126 -15.20 -30.61 -22.40
CA ASN A 126 -15.41 -29.18 -22.30
C ASN A 126 -15.50 -28.72 -20.83
N ALA A 127 -15.66 -27.42 -20.59
CA ALA A 127 -15.67 -26.85 -19.23
C ALA A 127 -16.83 -27.37 -18.34
N GLU A 128 -18.00 -27.61 -18.92
CA GLU A 128 -19.16 -28.12 -18.20
C GLU A 128 -18.99 -29.60 -17.85
N GLU A 129 -18.61 -30.43 -18.82
CA GLU A 129 -18.29 -31.83 -18.62
C GLU A 129 -17.14 -32.00 -17.60
N THR A 130 -16.08 -31.20 -17.72
CA THR A 130 -14.96 -31.21 -16.77
C THR A 130 -15.44 -30.93 -15.34
N ARG A 131 -16.38 -29.99 -15.16
CA ARG A 131 -16.97 -29.70 -13.86
C ARG A 131 -17.79 -30.87 -13.34
N GLU A 132 -18.60 -31.49 -14.18
CA GLU A 132 -19.39 -32.66 -13.82
C GLU A 132 -18.48 -33.83 -13.40
N TYR A 133 -17.49 -34.17 -14.24
CA TYR A 133 -16.57 -35.26 -13.95
C TYR A 133 -15.72 -35.03 -12.69
N ARG A 134 -15.34 -33.78 -12.42
CA ARG A 134 -14.58 -33.41 -11.22
C ARG A 134 -15.39 -33.63 -9.92
N GLY A 135 -16.72 -33.56 -9.99
CA GLY A 135 -17.59 -33.72 -8.84
C GLY A 135 -17.57 -32.50 -7.90
N THR A 136 -17.92 -32.74 -6.64
CA THR A 136 -18.04 -31.70 -5.60
C THR A 136 -17.22 -32.08 -4.35
N LEU A 137 -17.16 -31.19 -3.36
CA LEU A 137 -16.53 -31.51 -2.07
C LEU A 137 -17.19 -32.72 -1.35
N LYS A 138 -18.46 -32.99 -1.63
CA LYS A 138 -19.23 -34.10 -1.03
C LYS A 138 -19.33 -35.35 -1.94
N GLN A 139 -18.94 -35.22 -3.20
CA GLN A 139 -19.06 -36.28 -4.20
C GLN A 139 -17.72 -36.43 -4.91
N ALA A 140 -17.17 -37.65 -4.92
CA ALA A 140 -15.95 -37.98 -5.65
C ALA A 140 -16.11 -37.71 -7.17
N GLY A 141 -15.02 -37.40 -7.82
CA GLY A 141 -15.00 -37.26 -9.26
C GLY A 141 -15.04 -38.61 -9.97
N LYS A 142 -15.26 -38.56 -11.28
CA LYS A 142 -15.27 -39.71 -12.20
C LYS A 142 -14.06 -39.62 -13.13
N ASN A 143 -13.49 -40.77 -13.51
CA ASN A 143 -12.44 -40.81 -14.50
C ASN A 143 -12.96 -40.31 -15.86
N SER A 144 -12.19 -39.43 -16.50
CA SER A 144 -12.45 -39.02 -17.88
C SER A 144 -12.32 -40.22 -18.83
N PRO A 145 -13.13 -40.34 -19.90
CA PRO A 145 -12.95 -41.37 -20.92
C PRO A 145 -11.59 -41.32 -21.61
N TYR A 146 -10.93 -40.15 -21.61
CA TYR A 146 -9.60 -39.95 -22.19
C TYR A 146 -8.45 -40.33 -21.24
N ARG A 147 -8.73 -40.67 -19.99
CA ARG A 147 -7.70 -40.98 -18.97
C ARG A 147 -6.92 -42.27 -19.26
N ALA A 148 -7.47 -43.16 -20.13
CA ALA A 148 -6.85 -44.42 -20.52
C ALA A 148 -6.13 -44.36 -21.90
N THR A 149 -6.06 -43.17 -22.52
CA THR A 149 -5.33 -42.95 -23.78
C THR A 149 -3.86 -43.34 -23.59
N SER A 150 -3.24 -43.99 -24.61
CA SER A 150 -1.84 -44.43 -24.54
C SER A 150 -0.86 -43.27 -24.45
N VAL A 151 0.36 -43.55 -23.98
CA VAL A 151 1.43 -42.56 -23.90
C VAL A 151 1.75 -41.99 -25.29
N GLU A 152 1.89 -42.85 -26.29
CA GLU A 152 2.22 -42.48 -27.65
C GLU A 152 1.17 -41.57 -28.27
N GLU A 153 -0.10 -41.86 -28.04
CA GLU A 153 -1.21 -41.04 -28.53
C GLU A 153 -1.28 -39.69 -27.79
N ASN A 154 -1.06 -39.68 -26.49
CA ASN A 154 -1.00 -38.44 -25.71
C ASN A 154 0.14 -37.52 -26.15
N LEU A 155 1.33 -38.06 -26.43
CA LEU A 155 2.47 -37.32 -26.99
C LEU A 155 2.10 -36.66 -28.31
N ALA A 156 1.53 -37.47 -29.26
CA ALA A 156 1.10 -36.96 -30.55
C ALA A 156 0.01 -35.87 -30.45
N LEU A 157 -0.94 -36.03 -29.51
CA LEU A 157 -1.98 -35.03 -29.25
C LEU A 157 -1.42 -33.74 -28.63
N PHE A 158 -0.47 -33.84 -27.69
CA PHE A 158 0.14 -32.67 -27.07
C PHE A 158 1.02 -31.88 -28.05
N GLU A 159 1.71 -32.57 -28.96
CA GLU A 159 2.43 -31.94 -30.07
C GLU A 159 1.47 -31.18 -31.02
N LYS A 160 0.31 -31.77 -31.36
CA LYS A 160 -0.75 -31.10 -32.12
C LYS A 160 -1.32 -29.89 -31.38
N MET A 161 -1.47 -29.95 -30.02
CA MET A 161 -1.85 -28.78 -29.23
C MET A 161 -0.85 -27.63 -29.41
N LYS A 162 0.47 -27.94 -29.36
CA LYS A 162 1.54 -26.95 -29.56
C LYS A 162 1.57 -26.41 -31.00
N ALA A 163 1.24 -27.25 -31.99
CA ALA A 163 1.17 -26.86 -33.40
C ALA A 163 -0.06 -25.97 -33.73
N GLY A 164 -1.02 -25.85 -32.80
CA GLY A 164 -2.22 -25.03 -33.00
C GLY A 164 -3.35 -25.73 -33.74
N ASP A 165 -3.32 -27.06 -33.82
CA ASP A 165 -4.34 -27.85 -34.53
C ASP A 165 -5.70 -27.89 -33.84
N PHE A 166 -5.77 -27.46 -32.58
CA PHE A 166 -6.99 -27.44 -31.75
C PHE A 166 -7.43 -26.02 -31.41
N LYS A 167 -8.76 -25.82 -31.33
CA LYS A 167 -9.35 -24.54 -30.91
C LYS A 167 -9.28 -24.38 -29.43
N GLU A 168 -9.38 -23.12 -28.95
CA GLU A 168 -9.54 -22.81 -27.53
C GLU A 168 -10.72 -23.57 -26.92
N GLY A 169 -10.50 -24.17 -25.75
CA GLY A 169 -11.52 -24.96 -25.04
C GLY A 169 -11.81 -26.34 -25.63
N GLN A 170 -11.20 -26.72 -26.75
CA GLN A 170 -11.42 -28.03 -27.41
C GLN A 170 -10.74 -29.16 -26.64
N CYS A 171 -9.55 -28.91 -26.09
CA CYS A 171 -8.83 -29.88 -25.28
C CYS A 171 -7.90 -29.16 -24.27
N ALA A 172 -7.43 -29.93 -23.29
CA ALA A 172 -6.43 -29.48 -22.31
C ALA A 172 -5.57 -30.68 -21.90
N LEU A 173 -4.31 -30.42 -21.52
CA LEU A 173 -3.48 -31.42 -20.86
C LEU A 173 -3.82 -31.45 -19.37
N ARG A 174 -4.09 -32.63 -18.82
CA ARG A 174 -4.43 -32.84 -17.41
C ARG A 174 -3.41 -33.75 -16.75
N ALA A 175 -3.03 -33.43 -15.53
CA ALA A 175 -2.29 -34.35 -14.67
C ALA A 175 -3.20 -35.55 -14.33
N LYS A 176 -2.60 -36.75 -14.23
CA LYS A 176 -3.29 -38.01 -13.92
C LYS A 176 -2.98 -38.39 -12.47
N ILE A 177 -3.83 -37.93 -11.54
CA ILE A 177 -3.58 -38.08 -10.10
C ILE A 177 -4.65 -38.96 -9.46
N ASP A 178 -5.70 -38.37 -8.88
CA ASP A 178 -6.75 -39.12 -8.17
C ASP A 178 -8.08 -38.39 -8.22
N MET A 179 -9.02 -38.90 -9.02
CA MET A 179 -10.36 -38.32 -9.16
C MET A 179 -11.24 -38.52 -7.91
N ALA A 180 -10.84 -39.39 -6.97
CA ALA A 180 -11.54 -39.60 -5.70
C ALA A 180 -10.99 -38.75 -4.56
N SER A 181 -9.91 -37.97 -4.79
CA SER A 181 -9.28 -37.15 -3.77
C SER A 181 -10.28 -36.20 -3.07
N SER A 182 -10.14 -36.04 -1.76
CA SER A 182 -10.87 -35.02 -0.99
C SER A 182 -10.47 -33.59 -1.38
N PHE A 183 -9.29 -33.41 -1.97
CA PHE A 183 -8.77 -32.12 -2.44
C PHE A 183 -9.08 -31.93 -3.93
N MET A 184 -9.83 -30.88 -4.23
CA MET A 184 -10.29 -30.60 -5.62
C MET A 184 -9.12 -30.35 -6.57
N CYS A 185 -8.03 -29.74 -6.11
CA CYS A 185 -6.80 -29.51 -6.88
C CYS A 185 -6.06 -30.79 -7.29
N MET A 186 -6.34 -31.94 -6.64
CA MET A 186 -5.75 -33.24 -6.95
C MET A 186 -6.60 -34.10 -7.88
N ARG A 187 -7.81 -33.63 -8.29
CA ARG A 187 -8.70 -34.37 -9.18
C ARG A 187 -8.37 -34.10 -10.65
N ASP A 188 -7.29 -34.67 -11.11
CA ASP A 188 -6.73 -34.54 -12.46
C ASP A 188 -6.79 -33.08 -12.96
N PRO A 189 -6.02 -32.14 -12.35
CA PRO A 189 -6.07 -30.74 -12.71
C PRO A 189 -5.55 -30.49 -14.13
N ILE A 190 -6.02 -29.42 -14.76
CA ILE A 190 -5.51 -28.93 -16.02
C ILE A 190 -4.11 -28.33 -15.75
N ILE A 191 -3.09 -28.74 -16.52
CA ILE A 191 -1.73 -28.21 -16.45
C ILE A 191 -1.33 -27.41 -17.68
N TYR A 192 -1.97 -27.64 -18.86
CA TYR A 192 -1.85 -26.83 -20.08
C TYR A 192 -3.20 -26.62 -20.74
N ARG A 193 -3.39 -25.44 -21.31
CA ARG A 193 -4.59 -25.06 -22.10
C ARG A 193 -4.18 -24.50 -23.47
N VAL A 194 -5.08 -24.63 -24.46
CA VAL A 194 -4.97 -23.95 -25.75
C VAL A 194 -5.47 -22.52 -25.59
N LYS A 195 -4.66 -21.53 -26.04
CA LYS A 195 -5.00 -20.12 -26.01
C LYS A 195 -4.28 -19.38 -27.14
N PHE A 196 -5.04 -18.68 -27.99
CA PHE A 196 -4.49 -17.85 -29.07
C PHE A 196 -4.51 -16.38 -28.64
N ALA A 197 -3.42 -15.91 -28.09
CA ALA A 197 -3.26 -14.53 -27.68
C ALA A 197 -1.80 -14.11 -27.78
N HIS A 198 -1.56 -12.83 -28.09
CA HIS A 198 -0.24 -12.23 -28.07
C HIS A 198 0.27 -12.11 -26.64
N HIS A 199 1.46 -12.61 -26.37
CA HIS A 199 2.09 -12.57 -25.05
C HIS A 199 3.14 -11.44 -25.00
N HIS A 200 3.14 -10.65 -23.94
CA HIS A 200 3.98 -9.46 -23.81
C HIS A 200 5.50 -9.73 -23.92
N GLN A 201 5.97 -10.93 -23.58
CA GLN A 201 7.38 -11.35 -23.69
C GLN A 201 7.65 -12.24 -24.89
N THR A 202 6.81 -13.25 -25.14
CA THR A 202 7.07 -14.29 -26.14
C THR A 202 6.35 -14.05 -27.47
N GLY A 203 5.54 -12.99 -27.58
CA GLY A 203 4.78 -12.69 -28.79
C GLY A 203 3.79 -13.79 -29.15
N ASP A 204 3.80 -14.21 -30.41
CA ASP A 204 2.91 -15.24 -30.97
C ASP A 204 3.56 -16.62 -31.03
N LYS A 205 4.70 -16.83 -30.33
CA LYS A 205 5.45 -18.11 -30.36
C LYS A 205 4.63 -19.28 -29.84
N TRP A 206 3.75 -19.04 -28.85
CA TRP A 206 2.99 -20.09 -28.18
C TRP A 206 1.49 -19.95 -28.42
N CYS A 207 0.81 -21.07 -28.59
CA CYS A 207 -0.64 -21.19 -28.62
C CYS A 207 -1.17 -22.16 -27.55
N ILE A 208 -0.27 -22.66 -26.70
CA ILE A 208 -0.58 -23.40 -25.47
C ILE A 208 0.14 -22.73 -24.30
N TYR A 209 -0.54 -22.63 -23.18
CA TYR A 209 -0.01 -21.97 -21.99
C TYR A 209 -0.15 -22.87 -20.77
N PRO A 210 0.90 -22.96 -19.94
CA PRO A 210 0.83 -23.72 -18.71
C PRO A 210 -0.09 -23.03 -17.71
N MET A 211 -0.69 -23.81 -16.81
CA MET A 211 -1.48 -23.28 -15.72
C MET A 211 -0.57 -22.88 -14.54
N TYR A 212 -1.01 -21.90 -13.75
CA TYR A 212 -0.27 -21.38 -12.61
C TYR A 212 0.29 -22.47 -11.68
N ASP A 213 -0.55 -23.42 -11.26
CA ASP A 213 -0.16 -24.46 -10.29
C ASP A 213 0.97 -25.38 -10.83
N PHE A 214 1.06 -25.56 -12.15
CA PHE A 214 2.14 -26.32 -12.79
C PHE A 214 3.41 -25.46 -12.94
N THR A 215 3.25 -24.22 -13.32
CA THR A 215 4.38 -23.32 -13.61
C THR A 215 5.10 -22.89 -12.34
N HIS A 216 4.35 -22.52 -11.31
CA HIS A 216 4.85 -21.89 -10.10
C HIS A 216 5.90 -22.73 -9.38
N CYS A 217 5.62 -24.01 -9.12
CA CYS A 217 6.53 -24.92 -8.46
C CYS A 217 7.80 -25.18 -9.27
N ILE A 218 7.66 -25.32 -10.60
CA ILE A 218 8.80 -25.58 -11.50
C ILE A 218 9.68 -24.34 -11.61
N SER A 219 9.09 -23.15 -11.73
CA SER A 219 9.84 -21.89 -11.72
C SER A 219 10.63 -21.71 -10.42
N ASP A 220 9.99 -21.99 -9.28
CA ASP A 220 10.68 -21.97 -7.97
C ASP A 220 11.88 -22.93 -7.95
N ALA A 221 11.74 -24.12 -8.50
CA ALA A 221 12.82 -25.11 -8.56
C ALA A 221 13.94 -24.67 -9.52
N ILE A 222 13.58 -24.11 -10.69
CA ILE A 222 14.56 -23.60 -11.68
C ILE A 222 15.41 -22.47 -11.08
N GLU A 223 14.79 -21.60 -10.31
CA GLU A 223 15.44 -20.45 -9.67
C GLU A 223 16.17 -20.81 -8.35
N GLY A 224 16.12 -22.07 -7.90
CA GLY A 224 16.77 -22.50 -6.68
C GLY A 224 16.11 -21.95 -5.39
N ILE A 225 14.81 -21.63 -5.46
CA ILE A 225 14.08 -21.16 -4.28
C ILE A 225 14.06 -22.24 -3.20
N THR A 226 14.46 -21.89 -1.99
CA THR A 226 14.47 -22.80 -0.84
C THR A 226 13.15 -22.78 -0.08
N HIS A 227 12.63 -21.58 0.15
CA HIS A 227 11.40 -21.32 0.91
C HIS A 227 10.42 -20.52 0.05
N SER A 228 9.45 -21.23 -0.52
CA SER A 228 8.37 -20.68 -1.34
C SER A 228 7.27 -20.16 -0.44
N ILE A 229 7.32 -18.86 -0.07
CA ILE A 229 6.42 -18.27 0.91
C ILE A 229 5.25 -17.62 0.19
N CYS A 230 4.00 -17.99 0.54
CA CYS A 230 2.76 -17.50 -0.05
C CYS A 230 1.64 -17.33 0.97
N THR A 231 0.45 -16.88 0.55
CA THR A 231 -0.70 -16.73 1.43
C THR A 231 -1.48 -18.02 1.62
N LEU A 232 -2.27 -18.12 2.70
CA LEU A 232 -3.07 -19.31 3.07
C LEU A 232 -4.05 -19.77 1.99
N GLU A 233 -4.42 -18.93 1.05
CA GLU A 233 -5.29 -19.30 -0.07
C GLU A 233 -4.69 -20.41 -0.95
N PHE A 234 -3.37 -20.58 -0.95
CA PHE A 234 -2.65 -21.62 -1.68
C PHE A 234 -2.38 -22.88 -0.86
N GLN A 235 -2.89 -22.98 0.37
CA GLN A 235 -2.60 -24.10 1.27
C GLN A 235 -2.99 -25.46 0.68
N ASP A 236 -4.15 -25.55 0.04
CA ASP A 236 -4.59 -26.80 -0.59
C ASP A 236 -3.76 -27.13 -1.83
N ASN A 237 -3.33 -26.09 -2.56
CA ASN A 237 -2.52 -26.22 -3.78
C ASN A 237 -1.11 -26.76 -3.51
N ARG A 238 -0.59 -26.66 -2.28
CA ARG A 238 0.71 -27.24 -1.90
C ARG A 238 0.82 -28.73 -2.22
N ARG A 239 -0.29 -29.49 -2.18
CA ARG A 239 -0.30 -30.91 -2.54
C ARG A 239 0.02 -31.12 -4.02
N LEU A 240 -0.52 -30.26 -4.86
CA LEU A 240 -0.21 -30.30 -6.30
C LEU A 240 1.20 -29.81 -6.57
N TYR A 241 1.64 -28.77 -5.85
CA TYR A 241 3.02 -28.27 -5.88
C TYR A 241 4.03 -29.41 -5.61
N ASP A 242 3.87 -30.10 -4.47
CA ASP A 242 4.73 -31.22 -4.06
C ASP A 242 4.63 -32.37 -5.09
N TRP A 243 3.41 -32.72 -5.55
CA TRP A 243 3.21 -33.78 -6.53
C TRP A 243 3.93 -33.51 -7.86
N VAL A 244 3.90 -32.28 -8.36
CA VAL A 244 4.60 -31.92 -9.60
C VAL A 244 6.10 -32.07 -9.43
N ILE A 245 6.67 -31.52 -8.38
CA ILE A 245 8.12 -31.58 -8.09
C ILE A 245 8.59 -33.04 -7.91
N ASP A 246 7.82 -33.87 -7.23
CA ASP A 246 8.14 -35.28 -6.99
C ASP A 246 8.10 -36.16 -8.26
N ASN A 247 7.42 -35.70 -9.32
CA ASN A 247 7.19 -36.50 -10.53
C ASN A 247 7.97 -36.02 -11.77
N ILE A 248 8.76 -34.95 -11.67
CA ILE A 248 9.61 -34.46 -12.75
C ILE A 248 11.09 -34.59 -12.39
N SER A 249 11.95 -34.63 -13.43
CA SER A 249 13.41 -34.75 -13.25
C SER A 249 14.03 -33.35 -13.04
N ILE A 250 13.86 -32.79 -11.83
CA ILE A 250 14.43 -31.51 -11.43
C ILE A 250 15.26 -31.69 -10.14
N GLU A 251 16.44 -31.04 -10.10
CA GLU A 251 17.39 -31.26 -9.01
C GLU A 251 16.99 -30.55 -7.69
N THR A 252 16.40 -29.36 -7.83
CA THR A 252 16.04 -28.53 -6.67
C THR A 252 14.63 -28.86 -6.20
N THR A 253 14.49 -29.03 -4.88
CA THR A 253 13.19 -29.33 -4.24
C THR A 253 12.76 -28.18 -3.35
N PRO A 254 12.16 -27.13 -3.90
CA PRO A 254 11.62 -26.02 -3.11
C PRO A 254 10.44 -26.52 -2.25
N ARG A 255 10.17 -25.82 -1.14
CA ARG A 255 9.00 -26.13 -0.32
C ARG A 255 8.14 -24.91 -0.09
N GLN A 256 6.82 -25.09 -0.24
CA GLN A 256 5.83 -24.05 -0.03
C GLN A 256 5.45 -23.91 1.45
N TYR A 257 5.39 -22.66 1.94
CA TYR A 257 4.97 -22.30 3.28
C TYR A 257 3.95 -21.17 3.23
N GLU A 258 2.85 -21.31 3.93
CA GLU A 258 1.73 -20.37 3.86
C GLU A 258 1.59 -19.56 5.14
N PHE A 259 1.24 -18.28 4.96
CA PHE A 259 0.92 -17.36 6.04
C PHE A 259 -0.42 -16.65 5.79
N SER A 260 -1.02 -16.09 6.85
CA SER A 260 -2.30 -15.38 6.75
C SER A 260 -2.21 -14.15 5.85
N ARG A 261 -3.19 -14.01 4.97
CA ARG A 261 -3.35 -12.77 4.20
C ARG A 261 -3.69 -11.59 5.14
N LEU A 262 -3.44 -10.39 4.68
CA LEU A 262 -3.84 -9.18 5.37
C LEU A 262 -5.26 -8.80 4.98
N ASN A 263 -6.16 -8.70 5.97
CA ASN A 263 -7.42 -8.01 5.86
C ASN A 263 -7.31 -6.74 6.70
N LEU A 264 -7.58 -5.58 6.09
CA LEU A 264 -7.53 -4.28 6.75
C LEU A 264 -8.94 -3.71 6.84
N GLU A 265 -9.32 -3.21 8.01
CA GLU A 265 -10.63 -2.57 8.21
C GLU A 265 -10.86 -1.40 7.26
N TYR A 266 -12.12 -1.12 6.99
CA TYR A 266 -12.59 -0.01 6.14
C TYR A 266 -12.02 -0.04 4.71
N THR A 267 -11.57 -1.21 4.23
CA THR A 267 -11.03 -1.39 2.89
C THR A 267 -11.63 -2.60 2.18
N VAL A 268 -11.62 -2.57 0.85
CA VAL A 268 -11.82 -3.74 0.00
C VAL A 268 -10.48 -4.12 -0.63
N MET A 269 -10.14 -5.42 -0.60
CA MET A 269 -8.87 -5.94 -1.11
C MET A 269 -9.07 -6.77 -2.39
N SER A 270 -10.32 -7.05 -2.76
CA SER A 270 -10.64 -7.79 -3.98
C SER A 270 -10.34 -6.94 -5.23
N LYS A 271 -9.52 -7.45 -6.14
CA LYS A 271 -9.18 -6.79 -7.42
C LYS A 271 -10.42 -6.35 -8.18
N ARG A 272 -11.45 -7.20 -8.25
CA ARG A 272 -12.71 -6.86 -8.92
C ARG A 272 -13.39 -5.64 -8.30
N LYS A 273 -13.46 -5.57 -6.97
CA LYS A 273 -14.06 -4.42 -6.28
C LYS A 273 -13.22 -3.15 -6.44
N LEU A 274 -11.88 -3.28 -6.42
CA LEU A 274 -10.98 -2.14 -6.68
C LEU A 274 -11.12 -1.63 -8.13
N ASN A 275 -11.21 -2.52 -9.11
CA ASN A 275 -11.49 -2.15 -10.50
C ASN A 275 -12.81 -1.36 -10.61
N ASN A 276 -13.90 -1.85 -9.99
CA ASN A 276 -15.20 -1.17 -10.03
C ASN A 276 -15.09 0.26 -9.50
N LEU A 277 -14.37 0.49 -8.38
CA LEU A 277 -14.18 1.83 -7.83
C LEU A 277 -13.53 2.79 -8.85
N VAL A 278 -12.58 2.31 -9.64
CA VAL A 278 -11.87 3.11 -10.65
C VAL A 278 -12.72 3.28 -11.91
N GLU A 279 -13.32 2.21 -12.43
CA GLU A 279 -14.12 2.23 -13.65
C GLU A 279 -15.38 3.08 -13.50
N GLU A 280 -16.02 3.03 -12.34
CA GLU A 280 -17.20 3.82 -11.99
C GLU A 280 -16.85 5.26 -11.55
N LYS A 281 -15.55 5.62 -11.54
CA LYS A 281 -15.04 6.95 -11.15
C LYS A 281 -15.43 7.39 -9.72
N LEU A 282 -15.58 6.44 -8.82
CA LEU A 282 -15.82 6.69 -7.39
C LEU A 282 -14.54 7.15 -6.67
N VAL A 283 -13.40 6.87 -7.28
CA VAL A 283 -12.07 7.35 -6.90
C VAL A 283 -11.37 7.92 -8.14
N SER A 284 -10.33 8.74 -7.94
CA SER A 284 -9.61 9.42 -9.04
C SER A 284 -8.72 8.49 -9.88
N GLY A 285 -8.47 7.27 -9.42
CA GLY A 285 -7.64 6.27 -10.09
C GLY A 285 -7.02 5.30 -9.09
N TRP A 286 -6.13 4.46 -9.56
CA TRP A 286 -5.43 3.46 -8.74
C TRP A 286 -4.51 4.06 -7.67
N ASP A 287 -4.10 5.30 -7.84
CA ASP A 287 -3.30 6.06 -6.90
C ASP A 287 -4.12 7.06 -6.05
N ASP A 288 -5.44 6.93 -6.04
CA ASP A 288 -6.29 7.72 -5.14
C ASP A 288 -5.86 7.47 -3.69
N PRO A 289 -5.61 8.52 -2.89
CA PRO A 289 -5.21 8.39 -1.48
C PRO A 289 -6.17 7.61 -0.57
N ARG A 290 -7.39 7.31 -1.02
CA ARG A 290 -8.37 6.47 -0.31
C ARG A 290 -8.28 5.00 -0.67
N MET A 291 -7.53 4.66 -1.73
CA MET A 291 -7.32 3.28 -2.18
C MET A 291 -6.26 2.59 -1.31
N PRO A 292 -6.41 1.28 -1.00
CA PRO A 292 -5.42 0.52 -0.24
C PRO A 292 -4.24 0.05 -1.09
N THR A 293 -3.97 0.71 -2.21
CA THR A 293 -2.83 0.45 -3.11
C THR A 293 -1.55 1.09 -2.58
N ILE A 294 -0.39 0.54 -2.92
CA ILE A 294 0.90 1.15 -2.57
C ILE A 294 1.01 2.54 -3.19
N ALA A 295 0.58 2.70 -4.45
CA ALA A 295 0.56 3.99 -5.14
C ALA A 295 -0.35 5.01 -4.43
N GLY A 296 -1.53 4.60 -3.96
CA GLY A 296 -2.46 5.45 -3.18
C GLY A 296 -1.87 5.88 -1.84
N PHE A 297 -1.25 4.96 -1.11
CA PHE A 297 -0.58 5.29 0.15
C PHE A 297 0.60 6.23 -0.06
N ARG A 298 1.43 5.99 -1.07
CA ARG A 298 2.54 6.86 -1.44
C ARG A 298 2.06 8.28 -1.73
N ARG A 299 1.03 8.45 -2.56
CA ARG A 299 0.42 9.74 -2.87
C ARG A 299 -0.21 10.41 -1.65
N LYS A 300 -0.75 9.62 -0.70
CA LYS A 300 -1.27 10.13 0.57
C LYS A 300 -0.17 10.62 1.51
N GLY A 301 1.08 10.25 1.26
CA GLY A 301 2.24 10.63 2.08
C GLY A 301 2.66 9.58 3.12
N PHE A 302 2.25 8.32 2.92
CA PHE A 302 2.81 7.21 3.68
C PHE A 302 4.26 7.00 3.30
N THR A 303 5.07 6.60 4.26
CA THR A 303 6.49 6.35 4.05
C THR A 303 6.78 4.86 3.91
N PRO A 304 7.84 4.48 3.19
CA PRO A 304 8.28 3.09 3.16
C PRO A 304 8.56 2.52 4.56
N GLY A 305 9.15 3.34 5.44
CA GLY A 305 9.46 2.98 6.82
C GLY A 305 8.21 2.59 7.61
N SER A 306 7.15 3.38 7.50
CA SER A 306 5.89 3.12 8.20
C SER A 306 5.19 1.85 7.74
N LEU A 307 5.23 1.53 6.43
CA LEU A 307 4.64 0.29 5.90
C LEU A 307 5.46 -0.94 6.31
N ARG A 308 6.79 -0.85 6.34
CA ARG A 308 7.64 -1.93 6.86
C ARG A 308 7.41 -2.16 8.37
N GLU A 309 7.33 -1.08 9.15
CA GLU A 309 7.00 -1.18 10.58
C GLU A 309 5.60 -1.77 10.80
N PHE A 310 4.62 -1.37 10.00
CA PHE A 310 3.28 -1.97 10.04
C PHE A 310 3.33 -3.48 9.76
N ALA A 311 4.01 -3.91 8.68
CA ALA A 311 4.16 -5.33 8.34
C ALA A 311 4.84 -6.12 9.46
N LYS A 312 5.86 -5.53 10.11
CA LYS A 312 6.54 -6.11 11.27
C LYS A 312 5.61 -6.24 12.49
N ARG A 313 4.85 -5.19 12.80
CA ARG A 313 3.97 -5.10 13.97
C ARG A 313 2.79 -6.08 13.91
N ILE A 314 2.18 -6.25 12.73
CA ILE A 314 1.10 -7.23 12.55
C ILE A 314 1.60 -8.69 12.54
N GLY A 315 2.88 -8.89 12.27
CA GLY A 315 3.54 -10.19 12.32
C GLY A 315 3.08 -11.19 11.25
N VAL A 316 3.49 -12.45 11.45
CA VAL A 316 3.24 -13.57 10.52
C VAL A 316 2.56 -14.70 11.30
N THR A 317 1.33 -15.02 10.92
CA THR A 317 0.50 -16.04 11.57
C THR A 317 -0.10 -17.01 10.55
N LYS A 318 -0.67 -18.12 11.02
CA LYS A 318 -1.43 -19.09 10.21
C LYS A 318 -2.94 -18.92 10.33
N MET A 319 -3.39 -17.87 10.98
CA MET A 319 -4.83 -17.58 11.15
C MET A 319 -5.16 -16.26 10.49
N ASP A 320 -6.15 -16.27 9.62
CA ASP A 320 -6.68 -15.03 9.04
C ASP A 320 -7.30 -14.18 10.14
N ASN A 321 -6.92 -12.91 10.16
CA ASN A 321 -7.45 -11.90 11.05
C ASN A 321 -7.65 -10.58 10.29
N THR A 322 -8.50 -9.73 10.82
CA THR A 322 -8.66 -8.37 10.35
C THR A 322 -7.85 -7.44 11.25
N VAL A 323 -7.02 -6.61 10.64
CA VAL A 323 -6.19 -5.62 11.34
C VAL A 323 -6.94 -4.30 11.36
N GLU A 324 -6.98 -3.65 12.53
CA GLU A 324 -7.57 -2.33 12.68
C GLU A 324 -6.79 -1.26 11.89
N MET A 325 -7.50 -0.36 11.22
CA MET A 325 -6.89 0.77 10.50
C MET A 325 -6.06 1.65 11.44
N SER A 326 -6.46 1.77 12.69
CA SER A 326 -5.74 2.51 13.73
C SER A 326 -4.28 2.08 13.93
N VAL A 327 -3.98 0.78 13.74
CA VAL A 327 -2.60 0.24 13.84
C VAL A 327 -1.73 0.78 12.70
N LEU A 328 -2.25 0.79 11.47
CA LEU A 328 -1.55 1.38 10.32
C LEU A 328 -1.34 2.89 10.51
N GLU A 329 -2.38 3.60 10.94
CA GLU A 329 -2.31 5.04 11.22
C GLU A 329 -1.35 5.38 12.36
N ALA A 330 -1.19 4.51 13.36
CA ALA A 330 -0.21 4.68 14.42
C ALA A 330 1.23 4.59 13.89
N CYS A 331 1.53 3.59 13.06
CA CYS A 331 2.85 3.43 12.44
C CYS A 331 3.25 4.67 11.64
N ILE A 332 2.30 5.25 10.87
CA ILE A 332 2.60 6.45 10.07
C ILE A 332 2.78 7.69 10.94
N ARG A 333 1.98 7.86 12.03
CA ARG A 333 2.16 8.98 12.96
C ARG A 333 3.51 8.94 13.65
N GLU A 334 3.93 7.75 14.10
CA GLU A 334 5.21 7.55 14.76
C GLU A 334 6.36 7.90 13.82
N ASP A 335 6.35 7.36 12.59
CA ASP A 335 7.39 7.64 11.60
C ASP A 335 7.45 9.13 11.22
N LEU A 336 6.31 9.75 10.94
CA LEU A 336 6.25 11.17 10.57
C LEU A 336 6.51 12.11 11.76
N ASN A 337 6.27 11.69 12.99
CA ASN A 337 6.67 12.47 14.16
C ASN A 337 8.18 12.69 14.20
N ASP A 338 8.94 11.69 13.84
CA ASP A 338 10.39 11.72 13.89
C ASP A 338 11.01 12.27 12.59
N ASN A 339 10.36 12.07 11.43
CA ASN A 339 10.94 12.31 10.13
C ASN A 339 10.32 13.46 9.32
N ALA A 340 9.24 14.11 9.80
CA ALA A 340 8.62 15.21 9.07
C ALA A 340 9.01 16.58 9.65
N PRO A 341 9.51 17.54 8.85
CA PRO A 341 9.69 18.91 9.30
C PRO A 341 8.34 19.55 9.63
N ARG A 342 8.35 20.51 10.58
CA ARG A 342 7.17 21.29 10.99
C ARG A 342 7.01 22.50 10.08
N ALA A 343 5.77 22.85 9.80
CA ALA A 343 5.40 24.06 9.10
C ALA A 343 4.09 24.61 9.66
N MET A 344 3.79 25.87 9.40
CA MET A 344 2.53 26.49 9.79
C MET A 344 1.62 26.63 8.55
N ALA A 345 0.38 26.18 8.70
CA ALA A 345 -0.68 26.29 7.71
C ALA A 345 -2.00 26.58 8.43
N VAL A 346 -2.77 27.52 7.91
CA VAL A 346 -4.08 27.91 8.41
C VAL A 346 -5.13 27.45 7.40
N LEU A 347 -5.98 26.54 7.81
CA LEU A 347 -6.93 25.87 6.93
C LEU A 347 -8.25 26.65 6.78
N ASP A 348 -8.74 27.22 7.87
CA ASP A 348 -9.92 28.11 7.89
C ASP A 348 -9.51 29.51 8.39
N PRO A 349 -8.93 30.36 7.50
CA PRO A 349 -8.27 31.58 7.90
C PRO A 349 -9.25 32.69 8.29
N ILE A 350 -9.03 33.29 9.46
CA ILE A 350 -9.52 34.60 9.82
C ILE A 350 -8.35 35.55 10.05
N LYS A 351 -8.58 36.86 9.83
CA LYS A 351 -7.53 37.86 10.00
C LYS A 351 -7.29 38.17 11.48
N LEU A 352 -6.02 38.30 11.87
CA LEU A 352 -5.59 38.83 13.15
C LEU A 352 -4.74 40.09 12.90
N VAL A 353 -5.14 41.23 13.50
CA VAL A 353 -4.46 42.52 13.33
C VAL A 353 -3.83 42.91 14.67
N ILE A 354 -2.52 43.11 14.66
CA ILE A 354 -1.78 43.57 15.85
C ILE A 354 -1.74 45.10 15.82
N GLU A 355 -2.60 45.73 16.63
CA GLU A 355 -2.84 47.18 16.56
C GLU A 355 -1.59 48.01 16.90
N ASN A 356 -0.80 47.58 17.86
CA ASN A 356 0.44 48.26 18.32
C ASN A 356 1.72 47.78 17.59
N TYR A 357 1.60 47.03 16.50
CA TYR A 357 2.74 46.66 15.66
C TYR A 357 2.93 47.65 14.48
N PRO A 358 4.14 48.07 14.14
CA PRO A 358 4.39 49.02 13.03
C PRO A 358 3.86 48.52 11.69
N ALA A 359 3.16 49.37 10.94
CA ALA A 359 2.44 48.95 9.74
C ALA A 359 3.35 48.40 8.62
N ASP A 360 4.52 49.00 8.44
CA ASP A 360 5.42 48.68 7.32
C ASP A 360 6.60 47.79 7.73
N THR A 361 6.48 47.15 8.88
CA THR A 361 7.57 46.31 9.42
C THR A 361 7.25 44.84 9.22
N VAL A 362 8.21 44.11 8.63
CA VAL A 362 8.21 42.64 8.56
C VAL A 362 9.45 42.16 9.29
N GLU A 363 9.26 41.41 10.35
CA GLU A 363 10.34 40.79 11.11
C GLU A 363 10.53 39.33 10.67
N ASN A 364 11.78 38.93 10.47
CA ASN A 364 12.11 37.56 10.07
C ASN A 364 12.46 36.73 11.32
N LEU A 365 11.53 35.91 11.77
CA LEU A 365 11.70 35.03 12.94
C LEU A 365 12.36 33.71 12.52
N ASN A 366 13.34 33.25 13.28
CA ASN A 366 13.99 31.96 13.07
C ASN A 366 13.28 30.88 13.87
N VAL A 367 12.62 29.92 13.21
CA VAL A 367 11.82 28.87 13.82
C VAL A 367 12.41 27.50 13.48
N LYS A 368 12.62 26.65 14.49
CA LYS A 368 13.13 25.28 14.30
C LYS A 368 12.17 24.46 13.43
N ASN A 369 12.72 23.67 12.50
CA ASN A 369 11.96 22.76 11.66
C ASN A 369 11.55 21.48 12.40
N HIS A 370 12.25 21.12 13.49
CA HIS A 370 11.91 19.96 14.31
C HIS A 370 12.12 20.29 15.80
N PRO A 371 11.25 19.82 16.71
CA PRO A 371 11.32 20.17 18.12
C PRO A 371 12.52 19.55 18.85
N SER A 372 12.96 18.36 18.47
CA SER A 372 13.98 17.56 19.15
C SER A 372 15.18 17.21 18.29
N ASP A 373 15.11 17.31 16.97
CA ASP A 373 16.20 16.99 16.06
C ASP A 373 16.72 18.25 15.36
N GLU A 374 17.91 18.69 15.75
CA GLU A 374 18.56 19.88 15.20
C GLU A 374 19.06 19.70 13.76
N SER A 375 19.19 18.46 13.26
CA SER A 375 19.62 18.19 11.88
C SER A 375 18.63 18.70 10.83
N PHE A 376 17.35 18.86 11.20
CA PHE A 376 16.34 19.50 10.35
C PHE A 376 16.55 21.01 10.15
N GLY A 377 17.42 21.63 10.96
CA GLY A 377 17.71 23.05 10.88
C GLY A 377 16.54 23.92 11.30
N SER A 378 16.51 25.13 10.74
CA SER A 378 15.47 26.13 11.02
C SER A 378 15.08 26.85 9.73
N ARG A 379 13.95 27.55 9.77
CA ARG A 379 13.42 28.34 8.67
C ARG A 379 13.08 29.76 9.12
N ILE A 380 13.05 30.67 8.17
CA ILE A 380 12.62 32.05 8.37
C ILE A 380 11.09 32.13 8.21
N VAL A 381 10.42 32.62 9.23
CA VAL A 381 8.98 32.87 9.22
C VAL A 381 8.75 34.39 9.35
N PRO A 382 8.19 35.04 8.33
CA PRO A 382 7.90 36.46 8.38
C PRO A 382 6.79 36.75 9.38
N PHE A 383 6.99 37.76 10.26
CA PHE A 383 6.00 38.25 11.21
C PHE A 383 5.68 39.71 10.87
N ALA A 384 4.40 40.03 10.81
CA ALA A 384 3.91 41.33 10.38
C ALA A 384 2.69 41.78 11.21
N LYS A 385 2.19 42.99 10.96
CA LYS A 385 1.01 43.54 11.62
C LYS A 385 -0.26 42.72 11.38
N GLU A 386 -0.42 42.17 10.16
CA GLU A 386 -1.56 41.37 9.78
C GLU A 386 -1.16 39.91 9.62
N LEU A 387 -1.89 39.03 10.30
CA LEU A 387 -1.69 37.59 10.28
C LEU A 387 -3.00 36.89 9.92
N TYR A 388 -2.90 35.62 9.54
CA TYR A 388 -4.03 34.67 9.56
C TYR A 388 -3.87 33.68 10.69
N ILE A 389 -5.00 33.36 11.34
CA ILE A 389 -5.13 32.31 12.37
C ILE A 389 -6.33 31.43 12.02
N GLU A 390 -6.42 30.23 12.61
CA GLU A 390 -7.61 29.40 12.48
C GLU A 390 -8.84 30.08 13.09
N ALA A 391 -9.97 30.04 12.40
CA ALA A 391 -11.23 30.55 12.93
C ALA A 391 -11.59 29.88 14.27
N GLU A 392 -11.32 28.59 14.43
CA GLU A 392 -11.55 27.85 15.67
C GLU A 392 -10.64 28.24 16.82
N ASP A 393 -9.54 28.95 16.56
CA ASP A 393 -8.59 29.41 17.58
C ASP A 393 -9.04 30.68 18.32
N PHE A 394 -10.14 31.29 17.87
CA PHE A 394 -10.71 32.48 18.55
C PHE A 394 -12.15 32.24 19.02
N ARG A 395 -12.48 32.72 20.20
CA ARG A 395 -13.85 32.85 20.73
C ARG A 395 -13.97 34.13 21.55
N GLU A 396 -15.11 34.78 21.47
CA GLU A 396 -15.41 35.96 22.31
C GLU A 396 -15.48 35.53 23.79
N GLU A 397 -16.20 34.45 24.06
CA GLU A 397 -16.33 33.86 25.41
C GLU A 397 -16.00 32.35 25.33
N ALA A 398 -15.34 31.85 26.35
CA ALA A 398 -15.03 30.43 26.45
C ALA A 398 -14.84 29.97 27.89
N ASN A 399 -15.09 28.70 28.13
CA ASN A 399 -14.85 28.06 29.42
C ASN A 399 -13.33 27.87 29.70
N LYS A 400 -12.99 27.50 30.94
CA LYS A 400 -11.60 27.32 31.39
C LYS A 400 -10.84 26.21 30.64
N LYS A 401 -11.53 25.29 29.95
CA LYS A 401 -10.92 24.19 29.16
C LYS A 401 -10.42 24.66 27.81
N TYR A 402 -10.97 25.74 27.27
CA TYR A 402 -10.52 26.28 25.98
C TYR A 402 -9.17 26.99 26.15
N LYS A 403 -8.13 26.44 25.57
CA LYS A 403 -6.73 26.87 25.71
C LYS A 403 -6.22 27.62 24.47
N ARG A 404 -7.03 28.54 23.96
CA ARG A 404 -6.78 29.33 22.76
C ARG A 404 -7.12 30.80 22.99
N LEU A 405 -7.21 31.62 21.95
CA LEU A 405 -7.44 33.08 22.06
C LEU A 405 -8.90 33.38 22.45
N VAL A 406 -9.06 34.20 23.46
CA VAL A 406 -10.36 34.73 23.94
C VAL A 406 -10.20 36.21 24.19
N LEU A 407 -11.27 37.00 24.08
CA LEU A 407 -11.25 38.44 24.42
C LEU A 407 -10.65 38.64 25.82
N ASP A 408 -9.81 39.64 25.96
CA ASP A 408 -9.08 40.03 27.18
C ASP A 408 -8.20 38.91 27.77
N LYS A 409 -7.85 37.90 26.96
CA LYS A 409 -6.95 36.82 27.39
C LYS A 409 -5.75 36.71 26.46
N ALA A 410 -4.60 36.43 27.06
CA ALA A 410 -3.35 36.29 26.37
C ALA A 410 -3.15 34.86 25.81
N VAL A 411 -2.64 34.75 24.62
CA VAL A 411 -2.18 33.52 23.98
C VAL A 411 -0.78 33.75 23.37
N ARG A 412 0.01 32.70 23.23
CA ARG A 412 1.28 32.77 22.51
C ARG A 412 1.09 32.40 21.03
N LEU A 413 1.59 33.21 20.14
CA LEU A 413 1.79 32.88 18.76
C LEU A 413 3.02 31.96 18.63
N ARG A 414 2.89 30.85 17.92
CA ARG A 414 3.93 29.82 17.81
C ARG A 414 5.23 30.39 17.28
N GLY A 415 6.32 30.25 18.04
CA GLY A 415 7.64 30.78 17.69
C GLY A 415 7.74 32.32 17.66
N ALA A 416 6.73 33.03 18.19
CA ALA A 416 6.66 34.49 18.19
C ALA A 416 6.22 35.05 19.57
N TYR A 417 5.48 36.11 19.58
CA TYR A 417 5.11 36.92 20.74
C TYR A 417 3.82 36.42 21.42
N VAL A 418 3.59 36.94 22.60
CA VAL A 418 2.30 36.85 23.30
C VAL A 418 1.41 37.98 22.84
N VAL A 419 0.15 37.66 22.49
CA VAL A 419 -0.88 38.62 22.10
C VAL A 419 -2.10 38.49 22.97
N THR A 420 -2.80 39.62 23.19
CA THR A 420 -4.08 39.70 23.91
C THR A 420 -5.12 40.28 22.99
N ALA A 421 -6.25 39.57 22.79
CA ALA A 421 -7.35 40.04 21.96
C ALA A 421 -8.11 41.16 22.64
N THR A 422 -8.41 42.23 21.89
CA THR A 422 -9.11 43.43 22.40
C THR A 422 -10.54 43.54 21.87
N ARG A 423 -10.76 43.20 20.62
CA ARG A 423 -12.05 43.25 19.92
C ARG A 423 -12.07 42.36 18.70
N CYS A 424 -13.22 42.16 18.10
CA CYS A 424 -13.36 41.47 16.82
C CYS A 424 -14.42 42.13 15.93
N ASP A 425 -14.29 41.97 14.62
CA ASP A 425 -15.30 42.32 13.61
C ASP A 425 -15.97 41.02 13.12
N LYS A 426 -17.26 41.17 12.74
CA LYS A 426 -18.09 40.07 12.21
C LYS A 426 -18.71 40.46 10.88
N ASP A 427 -19.03 39.48 10.08
CA ASP A 427 -19.86 39.65 8.89
C ASP A 427 -21.36 39.73 9.24
N GLU A 428 -22.18 39.83 8.19
CA GLU A 428 -23.64 39.95 8.30
C GLU A 428 -24.28 38.71 8.95
N ASP A 429 -23.64 37.55 8.85
CA ASP A 429 -24.07 36.27 9.45
C ASP A 429 -23.58 36.09 10.91
N GLY A 430 -22.84 37.08 11.42
CA GLY A 430 -22.29 37.07 12.77
C GLY A 430 -21.02 36.21 12.92
N LYS A 431 -20.43 35.73 11.84
CA LYS A 431 -19.16 35.01 11.84
C LYS A 431 -18.00 36.01 12.01
N VAL A 432 -17.06 35.68 12.90
CA VAL A 432 -15.86 36.50 13.10
C VAL A 432 -14.99 36.49 11.83
N THR A 433 -14.62 37.65 11.35
CA THR A 433 -13.76 37.84 10.18
C THR A 433 -12.39 38.40 10.55
N THR A 434 -12.32 39.24 11.59
CA THR A 434 -11.08 39.88 12.02
C THR A 434 -11.03 39.94 13.55
N VAL A 435 -9.88 39.61 14.11
CA VAL A 435 -9.59 39.76 15.54
C VAL A 435 -8.48 40.78 15.70
N TYR A 436 -8.66 41.72 16.61
CA TYR A 436 -7.68 42.77 16.93
C TYR A 436 -6.98 42.44 18.23
N CYS A 437 -5.65 42.59 18.25
CA CYS A 437 -4.80 42.23 19.37
C CYS A 437 -3.77 43.32 19.68
N GLN A 438 -3.32 43.31 20.91
CA GLN A 438 -2.09 43.99 21.36
C GLN A 438 -1.02 42.92 21.57
N TYR A 439 0.22 43.14 21.08
CA TYR A 439 1.34 42.25 21.35
C TYR A 439 2.27 42.84 22.43
N ASP A 440 2.91 41.96 23.18
CA ASP A 440 3.97 42.30 24.12
C ASP A 440 5.34 42.03 23.48
N SER A 441 6.04 43.13 23.13
CA SER A 441 7.33 43.09 22.39
C SER A 441 8.45 42.38 23.18
N GLU A 442 8.35 42.26 24.49
CA GLU A 442 9.36 41.62 25.32
C GLU A 442 9.21 40.10 25.42
N THR A 443 8.21 39.52 24.75
CA THR A 443 7.84 38.11 24.94
C THR A 443 8.35 37.16 23.88
N LEU A 444 9.21 37.59 22.93
CA LEU A 444 9.84 36.68 21.98
C LEU A 444 10.70 35.64 22.74
N GLY A 445 10.27 34.38 22.69
CA GLY A 445 10.96 33.27 23.38
C GLY A 445 10.84 33.26 24.92
N LYS A 446 10.14 34.20 25.52
CA LYS A 446 9.98 34.31 27.00
C LYS A 446 8.51 34.61 27.40
N ASN A 447 8.19 34.39 28.65
CA ASN A 447 6.88 34.74 29.18
C ASN A 447 6.82 36.23 29.56
N PRO A 448 5.61 36.82 29.60
CA PRO A 448 5.40 38.18 30.12
C PRO A 448 5.98 38.37 31.52
N THR A 449 6.56 39.56 31.77
CA THR A 449 7.19 39.90 33.06
C THR A 449 6.20 40.31 34.13
N ASP A 450 4.98 40.67 33.75
CA ASP A 450 3.88 41.06 34.64
C ASP A 450 3.18 39.86 35.32
N GLY A 451 3.66 38.63 35.11
CA GLY A 451 3.08 37.40 35.62
C GLY A 451 1.91 36.84 34.84
N THR A 452 1.52 37.47 33.74
CA THR A 452 0.49 36.94 32.82
C THR A 452 0.93 35.61 32.23
N LYS A 453 0.07 34.58 32.34
CA LYS A 453 0.32 33.26 31.77
C LYS A 453 -0.52 33.07 30.51
N PRO A 454 0.09 32.98 29.32
CA PRO A 454 -0.63 32.69 28.09
C PRO A 454 -1.47 31.42 28.23
N LYS A 455 -2.69 31.41 27.71
CA LYS A 455 -3.64 30.29 27.86
C LYS A 455 -3.25 29.08 27.01
N GLY A 456 -2.42 29.26 26.01
CA GLY A 456 -1.95 28.21 25.10
C GLY A 456 -1.08 28.78 24.02
N VAL A 457 -0.86 27.98 22.97
CA VAL A 457 -0.09 28.34 21.76
C VAL A 457 -0.96 28.10 20.55
N ILE A 458 -1.07 29.09 19.65
CA ILE A 458 -1.73 28.96 18.36
C ILE A 458 -0.74 29.17 17.23
N HIS A 459 -0.95 28.53 16.10
CA HIS A 459 -0.16 28.74 14.88
C HIS A 459 -0.79 29.88 14.03
N TRP A 460 -0.01 30.40 13.11
CA TRP A 460 -0.34 31.59 12.36
C TRP A 460 0.51 31.67 11.09
N VAL A 461 0.10 32.50 10.12
CA VAL A 461 0.93 32.89 8.97
C VAL A 461 0.77 34.38 8.72
N ALA A 462 1.82 35.04 8.22
CA ALA A 462 1.75 36.48 7.88
C ALA A 462 0.88 36.69 6.64
N ALA A 463 -0.10 37.60 6.72
CA ALA A 463 -1.12 37.74 5.70
C ALA A 463 -0.54 38.06 4.30
N ALA A 464 0.36 39.05 4.22
CA ALA A 464 0.93 39.51 2.96
C ALA A 464 1.97 38.55 2.36
N GLN A 465 2.62 37.71 3.17
CA GLN A 465 3.67 36.78 2.75
C GLN A 465 3.17 35.33 2.65
N SER A 466 1.94 35.03 3.07
CA SER A 466 1.38 33.68 2.95
C SER A 466 1.12 33.30 1.49
N LEU A 467 1.16 32.02 1.23
CA LEU A 467 0.82 31.42 -0.05
C LEU A 467 -0.56 30.78 0.03
N ASP A 468 -1.28 30.80 -1.07
CA ASP A 468 -2.52 30.05 -1.21
C ASP A 468 -2.23 28.56 -1.41
N ALA A 469 -3.02 27.72 -0.76
CA ALA A 469 -2.92 26.27 -0.92
C ALA A 469 -4.30 25.61 -0.97
N GLU A 470 -4.38 24.53 -1.74
CA GLU A 470 -5.49 23.58 -1.69
C GLU A 470 -5.12 22.47 -0.70
N ILE A 471 -6.01 22.18 0.22
CA ILE A 471 -5.84 21.10 1.21
C ILE A 471 -6.90 20.05 0.96
N ARG A 472 -6.47 18.80 0.80
CA ARG A 472 -7.33 17.64 0.61
C ARG A 472 -7.33 16.81 1.89
N LEU A 473 -8.47 16.78 2.56
CA LEU A 473 -8.68 16.00 3.77
C LEU A 473 -9.27 14.65 3.36
N TYR A 474 -8.45 13.62 3.33
CA TYR A 474 -8.87 12.26 3.03
C TYR A 474 -9.23 11.51 4.31
N GLU A 475 -10.46 11.01 4.35
CA GLU A 475 -10.98 10.10 5.36
C GLU A 475 -11.06 8.66 4.82
N ARG A 476 -11.57 7.73 5.63
CA ARG A 476 -11.78 6.33 5.22
C ARG A 476 -12.82 6.29 4.10
N LEU A 477 -12.56 5.50 3.06
CA LEU A 477 -13.45 5.38 1.90
C LEU A 477 -14.79 4.71 2.25
N PHE A 478 -14.80 3.85 3.27
CA PHE A 478 -15.99 3.16 3.75
C PHE A 478 -16.32 3.52 5.18
N SER A 479 -17.62 3.50 5.51
CA SER A 479 -18.13 3.81 6.85
C SER A 479 -18.16 2.61 7.80
N VAL A 480 -17.98 1.38 7.28
CA VAL A 480 -18.04 0.14 8.06
C VAL A 480 -16.70 -0.60 8.06
N PRO A 481 -16.35 -1.32 9.13
CA PRO A 481 -15.05 -2.03 9.22
C PRO A 481 -14.87 -3.10 8.15
N ASN A 482 -15.92 -3.81 7.76
CA ASN A 482 -15.84 -4.88 6.75
C ASN A 482 -16.78 -4.59 5.56
N PRO A 483 -16.42 -3.68 4.66
CA PRO A 483 -17.24 -3.35 3.49
C PRO A 483 -17.36 -4.52 2.51
N GLY A 484 -16.43 -5.47 2.56
CA GLY A 484 -16.44 -6.67 1.74
C GLY A 484 -17.60 -7.63 2.03
N ALA A 485 -18.15 -7.60 3.25
CA ALA A 485 -19.27 -8.41 3.68
C ALA A 485 -20.64 -7.79 3.35
N ALA A 486 -20.70 -6.52 2.96
CA ALA A 486 -21.95 -5.90 2.55
C ALA A 486 -22.48 -6.54 1.25
N GLU A 487 -23.78 -6.68 1.13
CA GLU A 487 -24.46 -7.18 -0.07
C GLU A 487 -24.12 -6.30 -1.28
N ASP A 488 -24.20 -4.99 -1.10
CA ASP A 488 -23.67 -3.99 -2.02
C ASP A 488 -22.68 -3.07 -1.28
N PHE A 489 -21.39 -3.15 -1.65
CA PHE A 489 -20.35 -2.37 -1.01
C PHE A 489 -20.45 -0.85 -1.31
N HIS A 490 -21.16 -0.45 -2.35
CA HIS A 490 -21.42 0.95 -2.67
C HIS A 490 -22.27 1.63 -1.59
N SER A 491 -23.23 0.89 -1.01
CA SER A 491 -24.15 1.41 0.02
C SER A 491 -23.46 1.80 1.32
N VAL A 492 -22.24 1.31 1.53
CA VAL A 492 -21.43 1.57 2.73
C VAL A 492 -20.23 2.46 2.46
N MET A 493 -20.18 3.12 1.30
CA MET A 493 -19.18 4.14 1.01
C MET A 493 -19.40 5.38 1.89
N ASN A 494 -18.31 5.99 2.33
CA ASN A 494 -18.34 7.23 3.08
C ASN A 494 -18.46 8.44 2.13
N PRO A 495 -19.58 9.17 2.10
CA PRO A 495 -19.76 10.33 1.23
C PRO A 495 -18.77 11.47 1.56
N ASP A 496 -18.34 11.56 2.82
CA ASP A 496 -17.42 12.57 3.32
C ASP A 496 -15.94 12.10 3.30
N SER A 497 -15.64 11.09 2.47
CA SER A 497 -14.28 10.54 2.36
C SER A 497 -13.25 11.49 1.79
N LEU A 498 -13.67 12.62 1.19
CA LEU A 498 -12.81 13.68 0.67
C LEU A 498 -13.45 15.04 0.89
N THR A 499 -12.77 15.91 1.63
CA THR A 499 -13.10 17.34 1.76
C THR A 499 -11.98 18.17 1.15
N ILE A 500 -12.32 19.14 0.29
CA ILE A 500 -11.34 20.02 -0.36
C ILE A 500 -11.48 21.43 0.21
N ILE A 501 -10.40 21.97 0.74
CA ILE A 501 -10.28 23.35 1.22
C ILE A 501 -9.44 24.12 0.21
N THR A 502 -9.99 25.19 -0.37
CA THR A 502 -9.34 25.93 -1.48
C THR A 502 -8.75 27.28 -1.06
N ASN A 503 -9.00 27.72 0.18
CA ASN A 503 -8.62 29.03 0.70
C ASN A 503 -7.60 28.97 1.84
N ALA A 504 -6.95 27.83 2.04
CA ALA A 504 -5.93 27.69 3.08
C ALA A 504 -4.74 28.64 2.81
N LYS A 505 -4.13 29.12 3.89
CA LYS A 505 -2.94 29.99 3.86
C LYS A 505 -1.77 29.27 4.51
N VAL A 506 -0.66 29.21 3.79
CA VAL A 506 0.55 28.49 4.25
C VAL A 506 1.75 29.42 4.29
N GLU A 507 2.72 29.12 5.15
CA GLU A 507 3.95 29.91 5.25
C GLU A 507 4.83 29.78 3.99
N PRO A 508 5.64 30.81 3.64
CA PRO A 508 6.45 30.82 2.41
C PRO A 508 7.44 29.67 2.28
N TYR A 509 7.88 29.09 3.39
CA TYR A 509 8.77 27.93 3.42
C TYR A 509 8.24 26.76 2.57
N LEU A 510 6.93 26.58 2.52
CA LEU A 510 6.29 25.50 1.77
C LEU A 510 6.36 25.66 0.24
N ALA A 511 6.77 26.82 -0.28
CA ALA A 511 7.11 26.98 -1.69
C ALA A 511 8.28 26.11 -2.15
N THR A 512 9.14 25.67 -1.21
CA THR A 512 10.30 24.82 -1.48
C THR A 512 9.99 23.33 -1.37
N ALA A 513 8.73 22.97 -1.05
CA ALA A 513 8.30 21.58 -0.88
C ALA A 513 8.43 20.80 -2.19
N LYS A 514 8.87 19.55 -2.06
CA LYS A 514 8.98 18.62 -3.20
C LYS A 514 7.77 17.68 -3.22
N PRO A 515 7.37 17.19 -4.39
CA PRO A 515 6.35 16.15 -4.47
C PRO A 515 6.65 14.98 -3.51
N GLU A 516 5.63 14.46 -2.86
CA GLU A 516 5.71 13.41 -1.85
C GLU A 516 6.43 13.79 -0.55
N GLN A 517 6.92 15.02 -0.42
CA GLN A 517 7.51 15.48 0.83
C GLN A 517 6.42 15.71 1.89
N ALA A 518 6.57 15.04 3.03
CA ALA A 518 5.67 15.16 4.16
C ALA A 518 6.10 16.29 5.11
N PHE A 519 5.10 16.95 5.72
CA PHE A 519 5.25 17.99 6.74
C PHE A 519 4.27 17.73 7.89
N GLN A 520 4.64 18.09 9.10
CA GLN A 520 3.63 18.30 10.14
C GLN A 520 3.14 19.75 10.06
N PHE A 521 1.88 19.95 9.67
CA PHE A 521 1.25 21.26 9.89
C PHE A 521 0.93 21.38 11.38
N GLU A 522 1.56 22.35 12.02
CA GLU A 522 1.51 22.56 13.46
C GLU A 522 0.07 22.53 13.97
N ARG A 523 -0.24 21.61 14.90
CA ARG A 523 -1.55 21.39 15.51
C ARG A 523 -2.64 20.82 14.60
N GLN A 524 -2.41 20.67 13.28
CA GLN A 524 -3.40 20.21 12.31
C GLN A 524 -3.25 18.71 11.97
N GLY A 525 -2.06 18.25 11.66
CA GLY A 525 -1.81 16.89 11.22
C GLY A 525 -0.54 16.77 10.41
N TYR A 526 -0.41 15.63 9.73
CA TYR A 526 0.64 15.38 8.76
C TYR A 526 0.08 15.49 7.34
N PHE A 527 0.79 16.19 6.50
CA PHE A 527 0.39 16.51 5.14
C PHE A 527 1.54 16.26 4.18
N CYS A 528 1.20 15.86 2.96
CA CYS A 528 2.15 15.55 1.90
C CYS A 528 1.83 16.40 0.67
N LEU A 529 2.85 16.99 0.03
CA LEU A 529 2.64 17.68 -1.24
C LEU A 529 2.24 16.67 -2.31
N ASP A 530 1.10 16.87 -2.97
CA ASP A 530 0.59 15.96 -4.01
C ASP A 530 1.58 15.88 -5.18
N ASN A 531 1.88 14.68 -5.64
CA ASN A 531 2.75 14.42 -6.78
C ASN A 531 2.02 14.47 -8.14
N LYS A 532 0.69 14.64 -8.13
CA LYS A 532 -0.18 14.69 -9.31
C LYS A 532 -1.06 15.94 -9.29
N ILE A 533 -0.45 17.08 -9.51
CA ILE A 533 -1.15 18.31 -9.87
C ILE A 533 -1.10 18.47 -11.40
N SER A 534 -2.08 19.16 -11.97
CA SER A 534 -2.05 19.43 -13.41
C SER A 534 -0.81 20.25 -13.77
N ALA A 535 -0.29 20.09 -15.00
CA ALA A 535 0.82 20.92 -15.48
C ALA A 535 0.50 22.42 -15.38
N GLN A 536 -0.74 22.81 -15.66
CA GLN A 536 -1.21 24.19 -15.53
C GLN A 536 -1.17 24.68 -14.08
N ASP A 537 -1.61 23.85 -13.11
CA ASP A 537 -1.56 24.22 -11.69
C ASP A 537 -0.12 24.34 -11.19
N ALA A 538 0.77 23.45 -11.65
CA ALA A 538 2.18 23.49 -11.31
C ALA A 538 2.88 24.74 -11.87
N GLU A 539 2.60 25.13 -13.12
CA GLU A 539 3.10 26.37 -13.74
C GLU A 539 2.61 27.63 -13.01
N GLN A 540 1.41 27.57 -12.43
CA GLN A 540 0.84 28.66 -11.62
C GLN A 540 1.37 28.66 -10.17
N GLY A 541 2.23 27.71 -9.81
CA GLY A 541 2.77 27.58 -8.45
C GLY A 541 1.73 27.14 -7.41
N LYS A 542 0.64 26.48 -7.84
CA LYS A 542 -0.41 26.00 -6.95
C LYS A 542 0.13 24.91 -6.03
N LEU A 543 -0.02 25.09 -4.73
CA LEU A 543 0.32 24.12 -3.72
C LEU A 543 -0.91 23.27 -3.37
N VAL A 544 -0.79 21.96 -3.50
CA VAL A 544 -1.85 21.01 -3.14
C VAL A 544 -1.29 20.03 -2.13
N PHE A 545 -1.86 20.00 -0.92
CA PHE A 545 -1.43 19.11 0.13
C PHE A 545 -2.52 18.09 0.49
N ASN A 546 -2.14 16.82 0.51
CA ASN A 546 -2.97 15.70 0.93
C ASN A 546 -2.75 15.46 2.43
N ARG A 547 -3.82 15.38 3.23
CA ARG A 547 -3.70 14.97 4.62
C ARG A 547 -3.37 13.48 4.68
N THR A 548 -2.19 13.16 5.21
CA THR A 548 -1.73 11.79 5.44
C THR A 548 -2.47 11.18 6.63
N VAL A 549 -2.38 11.83 7.79
CA VAL A 549 -3.02 11.38 9.04
C VAL A 549 -3.15 12.54 10.03
N GLY A 550 -4.16 12.52 10.88
CA GLY A 550 -4.30 13.47 11.99
C GLY A 550 -3.27 13.22 13.09
N LEU A 551 -3.06 14.22 13.98
CA LEU A 551 -2.16 14.08 15.13
C LEU A 551 -2.63 13.03 16.15
N ARG A 552 -3.93 12.74 16.17
CA ARG A 552 -4.56 11.76 17.05
C ARG A 552 -5.59 10.99 16.24
N ASP A 553 -5.88 9.77 16.66
CA ASP A 553 -7.03 9.05 16.14
C ASP A 553 -8.32 9.71 16.68
N THR A 554 -9.12 10.21 15.76
CA THR A 554 -10.42 10.86 16.06
C THR A 554 -11.60 10.10 15.47
N TRP A 555 -11.35 9.00 14.74
CA TRP A 555 -12.38 8.27 14.01
C TRP A 555 -13.48 7.71 14.94
N ALA A 556 -13.08 7.12 16.06
CA ALA A 556 -14.03 6.58 17.04
C ALA A 556 -15.00 7.64 17.61
N LYS A 557 -14.66 8.92 17.55
CA LYS A 557 -15.52 10.04 18.01
C LYS A 557 -16.46 10.57 16.94
N ILE A 558 -16.26 10.18 15.68
CA ILE A 558 -17.09 10.58 14.54
C ILE A 558 -18.17 9.52 14.31
N SER A 559 -17.89 8.27 14.69
CA SER A 559 -18.79 7.12 14.52
C SER A 559 -19.78 6.91 15.67
N ASP A 560 -19.66 7.64 16.78
CA ASP A 560 -20.64 7.75 17.87
C ASP A 560 -21.57 8.96 17.65
#